data_6c06844c504605bddb96be6802aa3243
#
_entry.id   6c06844c504605bddb96be6802aa3243
#
_cell.length_a   1.000
_cell.length_b   1.000
_cell.length_c   1.000
_cell.angle_alpha   90.00
_cell.angle_beta   90.00
_cell.angle_gamma   90.00
#
_symmetry.space_group_name_H-M   'P 1'
#
loop_
_entity.id
_entity.type
_entity.pdbx_description
1 polymer ?
#
loop_
_entity_poly.entity_id
_entity_poly.type
_entity_poly.pdbx_seq_one_letter_code
_entity_poly.pdbx_strand_id
1 'polypeptide(L)'
;MDVTIAIDCMGGDFGPSVTLPAVIHFLLNDDQASVILVGLPAAIEGVVAREKPRFGDRLHFRAATEVVGMNDPIAAALRIKKDSSMRVAVDLVKAGEAQAAVSAGNTGALMAISRFVLKTLPGIDRPAIAGILPTMRGYTYVLDLGANVDCEPQHLLQFGIMADLLVSAVEHKERPTVGLLNIGEEDIKGNEVVKQAGELFKGSGLNFYGNVEGTDIYKGTTDIVVCDGFVGNVLLKTSEGLAHMVATFLREEFSRNPFRKIAALLALPALNGFKK
;
A
#
# COMPACT_ATOMS: atom_id res chain seq x y z
N MET A 1 -14.42 -11.62 -14.49
CA MET A 1 -14.51 -10.20 -14.91
C MET A 1 -13.12 -9.76 -15.28
N ASP A 2 -12.97 -9.21 -16.47
CA ASP A 2 -11.66 -8.68 -16.87
C ASP A 2 -11.37 -7.42 -16.06
N VAL A 3 -10.30 -7.46 -15.26
CA VAL A 3 -9.90 -6.32 -14.44
C VAL A 3 -8.99 -5.41 -15.25
N THR A 4 -9.34 -4.14 -15.34
CA THR A 4 -8.49 -3.11 -15.96
C THR A 4 -7.85 -2.24 -14.88
N ILE A 5 -6.53 -2.05 -14.94
CA ILE A 5 -5.75 -1.28 -13.99
C ILE A 5 -5.15 -0.06 -14.69
N ALA A 6 -5.42 1.13 -14.18
CA ALA A 6 -4.77 2.35 -14.64
C ALA A 6 -3.43 2.54 -13.90
N ILE A 7 -2.33 2.67 -14.64
CA ILE A 7 -0.99 2.81 -14.08
C ILE A 7 -0.46 4.21 -14.36
N ASP A 8 -0.21 4.98 -13.29
CA ASP A 8 0.59 6.21 -13.35
C ASP A 8 2.05 5.84 -13.67
N CYS A 9 2.42 5.92 -14.93
CA CYS A 9 3.75 5.52 -15.37
C CYS A 9 4.84 6.55 -15.03
N MET A 10 4.46 7.77 -14.66
CA MET A 10 5.39 8.86 -14.39
C MET A 10 5.77 8.96 -12.90
N GLY A 11 5.03 8.27 -12.02
CA GLY A 11 5.24 8.31 -10.57
C GLY A 11 6.50 7.58 -10.11
N GLY A 12 7.02 8.00 -8.95
CA GLY A 12 8.20 7.44 -8.30
C GLY A 12 9.53 8.08 -8.75
N ASP A 13 10.62 7.72 -8.06
CA ASP A 13 11.95 8.29 -8.28
C ASP A 13 12.53 7.95 -9.67
N PHE A 14 12.10 6.83 -10.23
CA PHE A 14 12.62 6.31 -11.51
C PHE A 14 11.60 6.40 -12.65
N GLY A 15 10.34 6.69 -12.36
CA GLY A 15 9.28 6.88 -13.33
C GLY A 15 9.19 5.77 -14.40
N PRO A 16 9.07 6.13 -15.70
CA PRO A 16 8.85 5.17 -16.78
C PRO A 16 9.93 4.09 -16.93
N SER A 17 11.15 4.35 -16.46
CA SER A 17 12.26 3.37 -16.55
C SER A 17 12.02 2.13 -15.69
N VAL A 18 11.19 2.23 -14.65
CA VAL A 18 10.81 1.12 -13.76
C VAL A 18 9.36 0.71 -14.01
N THR A 19 8.45 1.64 -14.13
CA THR A 19 7.01 1.34 -14.25
C THR A 19 6.67 0.59 -15.54
N LEU A 20 7.25 0.97 -16.68
CA LEU A 20 6.97 0.30 -17.96
C LEU A 20 7.46 -1.16 -17.98
N PRO A 21 8.73 -1.48 -17.64
CA PRO A 21 9.17 -2.87 -17.51
C PRO A 21 8.34 -3.68 -16.52
N ALA A 22 7.93 -3.09 -15.39
CA ALA A 22 7.09 -3.76 -14.39
C ALA A 22 5.72 -4.15 -14.95
N VAL A 23 5.07 -3.25 -15.70
CA VAL A 23 3.78 -3.54 -16.36
C VAL A 23 3.93 -4.65 -17.41
N ILE A 24 4.99 -4.61 -18.22
CA ILE A 24 5.24 -5.66 -19.21
C ILE A 24 5.44 -7.00 -18.50
N HIS A 25 6.22 -7.03 -17.43
CA HIS A 25 6.42 -8.24 -16.62
C HIS A 25 5.11 -8.75 -16.03
N PHE A 26 4.26 -7.87 -15.51
CA PHE A 26 2.94 -8.21 -15.00
C PHE A 26 2.07 -8.85 -16.08
N LEU A 27 1.90 -8.21 -17.25
CA LEU A 27 1.09 -8.72 -18.34
C LEU A 27 1.58 -10.05 -18.95
N LEU A 28 2.88 -10.39 -18.73
CA LEU A 28 3.44 -11.68 -19.11
C LEU A 28 3.07 -12.82 -18.18
N ASN A 29 2.81 -12.50 -16.90
CA ASN A 29 2.53 -13.47 -15.85
C ASN A 29 1.04 -13.54 -15.49
N ASP A 30 0.24 -12.59 -15.95
CA ASP A 30 -1.20 -12.54 -15.77
C ASP A 30 -1.87 -12.42 -17.15
N ASP A 31 -2.79 -13.30 -17.47
CA ASP A 31 -3.52 -13.32 -18.75
C ASP A 31 -4.94 -12.77 -18.65
N GLN A 32 -5.41 -12.46 -17.45
CA GLN A 32 -6.77 -11.99 -17.17
C GLN A 32 -6.89 -10.46 -17.12
N ALA A 33 -5.83 -9.78 -16.66
CA ALA A 33 -5.86 -8.34 -16.46
C ALA A 33 -5.53 -7.56 -17.73
N SER A 34 -6.14 -6.38 -17.84
CA SER A 34 -5.80 -5.33 -18.81
C SER A 34 -5.19 -4.12 -18.10
N VAL A 35 -4.36 -3.38 -18.80
CA VAL A 35 -3.67 -2.20 -18.25
C VAL A 35 -3.85 -0.99 -19.15
N ILE A 36 -4.13 0.17 -18.54
CA ILE A 36 -4.07 1.48 -19.17
C ILE A 36 -2.82 2.19 -18.65
N LEU A 37 -1.80 2.35 -19.48
CA LEU A 37 -0.61 3.15 -19.17
C LEU A 37 -0.98 4.63 -19.25
N VAL A 38 -0.74 5.38 -18.18
CA VAL A 38 -1.06 6.80 -18.11
C VAL A 38 0.23 7.62 -17.95
N GLY A 39 0.44 8.60 -18.82
CA GLY A 39 1.59 9.49 -18.72
C GLY A 39 1.89 10.30 -19.96
N LEU A 40 3.12 10.87 -20.01
CA LEU A 40 3.53 11.73 -21.11
C LEU A 40 3.70 10.93 -22.40
N PRO A 41 3.12 11.35 -23.53
CA PRO A 41 3.21 10.61 -24.82
C PRO A 41 4.64 10.28 -25.22
N ALA A 42 5.55 11.24 -25.11
CA ALA A 42 6.95 11.05 -25.46
C ALA A 42 7.67 9.93 -24.71
N ALA A 43 7.21 9.59 -23.50
CA ALA A 43 7.80 8.53 -22.69
C ALA A 43 7.18 7.14 -22.94
N ILE A 44 5.93 7.09 -23.40
CA ILE A 44 5.12 5.86 -23.38
C ILE A 44 4.78 5.33 -24.76
N GLU A 45 4.47 6.18 -25.75
CA GLU A 45 3.96 5.75 -27.06
C GLU A 45 4.88 4.75 -27.78
N GLY A 46 6.20 4.94 -27.72
CA GLY A 46 7.16 4.02 -28.33
C GLY A 46 7.12 2.62 -27.72
N VAL A 47 6.88 2.51 -26.42
CA VAL A 47 6.75 1.23 -25.73
C VAL A 47 5.41 0.58 -26.08
N VAL A 48 4.33 1.35 -26.08
CA VAL A 48 3.00 0.85 -26.46
C VAL A 48 3.02 0.33 -27.90
N ALA A 49 3.55 1.08 -28.84
CA ALA A 49 3.64 0.66 -30.22
C ALA A 49 4.41 -0.66 -30.42
N ARG A 50 5.48 -0.85 -29.66
CA ARG A 50 6.29 -2.07 -29.67
C ARG A 50 5.57 -3.27 -29.05
N GLU A 51 4.89 -3.08 -27.92
CA GLU A 51 4.30 -4.15 -27.13
C GLU A 51 2.83 -4.45 -27.48
N LYS A 52 2.11 -3.53 -28.13
CA LYS A 52 0.71 -3.71 -28.53
C LYS A 52 0.48 -4.97 -29.39
N PRO A 53 1.35 -5.34 -30.35
CA PRO A 53 1.17 -6.58 -31.10
C PRO A 53 1.18 -7.84 -30.24
N ARG A 54 1.86 -7.80 -29.08
CA ARG A 54 1.96 -8.93 -28.16
C ARG A 54 0.77 -9.04 -27.21
N PHE A 55 0.31 -7.91 -26.68
CA PHE A 55 -0.75 -7.89 -25.64
C PHE A 55 -2.14 -7.56 -26.16
N GLY A 56 -2.27 -7.10 -27.43
CA GLY A 56 -3.56 -6.81 -28.04
C GLY A 56 -4.38 -5.81 -27.21
N ASP A 57 -5.64 -6.16 -26.96
CA ASP A 57 -6.57 -5.29 -26.22
C ASP A 57 -6.35 -5.27 -24.70
N ARG A 58 -5.36 -5.99 -24.19
CA ARG A 58 -4.97 -5.90 -22.79
C ARG A 58 -4.02 -4.75 -22.47
N LEU A 59 -3.50 -4.05 -23.47
CA LEU A 59 -2.60 -2.91 -23.28
C LEU A 59 -3.16 -1.67 -23.96
N HIS A 60 -3.49 -0.66 -23.15
CA HIS A 60 -4.00 0.63 -23.59
C HIS A 60 -3.08 1.76 -23.14
N PHE A 61 -3.27 2.94 -23.74
CA PHE A 61 -2.56 4.17 -23.37
C PHE A 61 -3.54 5.33 -23.23
N ARG A 62 -3.34 6.13 -22.17
CA ARG A 62 -4.02 7.41 -21.97
C ARG A 62 -2.96 8.49 -21.76
N ALA A 63 -2.97 9.50 -22.61
CA ALA A 63 -2.06 10.64 -22.49
C ALA A 63 -2.39 11.49 -21.27
N ALA A 64 -1.35 12.01 -20.64
CA ALA A 64 -1.37 13.06 -19.65
C ALA A 64 -0.33 14.11 -20.03
N THR A 65 -0.51 15.36 -19.64
CA THR A 65 0.39 16.46 -20.01
C THR A 65 1.27 16.93 -18.84
N GLU A 66 0.97 16.48 -17.62
CA GLU A 66 1.64 16.91 -16.40
C GLU A 66 2.09 15.71 -15.56
N VAL A 67 3.03 15.96 -14.65
CA VAL A 67 3.55 14.97 -13.70
C VAL A 67 3.55 15.56 -12.29
N VAL A 68 3.08 14.79 -11.31
CA VAL A 68 3.26 15.12 -9.89
C VAL A 68 4.61 14.60 -9.43
N GLY A 69 5.50 15.53 -9.04
CA GLY A 69 6.81 15.19 -8.49
C GLY A 69 6.71 14.68 -7.05
N MET A 70 7.74 13.91 -6.60
CA MET A 70 7.78 13.34 -5.25
C MET A 70 7.72 14.41 -4.14
N ASN A 71 8.28 15.58 -4.39
CA ASN A 71 8.33 16.69 -3.44
C ASN A 71 7.29 17.79 -3.71
N ASP A 72 6.37 17.58 -4.64
CA ASP A 72 5.33 18.56 -4.92
C ASP A 72 4.39 18.75 -3.71
N PRO A 73 4.04 20.01 -3.39
CA PRO A 73 3.00 20.25 -2.40
C PRO A 73 1.67 19.62 -2.81
N ILE A 74 0.98 18.98 -1.87
CA ILE A 74 -0.32 18.34 -2.12
C ILE A 74 -1.33 19.31 -2.77
N ALA A 75 -1.32 20.57 -2.31
CA ALA A 75 -2.18 21.61 -2.88
C ALA A 75 -1.91 21.88 -4.36
N ALA A 76 -0.66 21.80 -4.80
CA ALA A 76 -0.28 21.96 -6.21
C ALA A 76 -0.77 20.76 -7.04
N ALA A 77 -0.57 19.55 -6.55
CA ALA A 77 -1.05 18.33 -7.20
C ALA A 77 -2.58 18.35 -7.40
N LEU A 78 -3.33 18.83 -6.39
CA LEU A 78 -4.80 18.89 -6.45
C LEU A 78 -5.34 20.01 -7.32
N ARG A 79 -4.76 21.23 -7.24
CA ARG A 79 -5.39 22.43 -7.78
C ARG A 79 -4.79 22.88 -9.10
N ILE A 80 -3.50 22.62 -9.33
CA ILE A 80 -2.76 23.09 -10.49
C ILE A 80 -2.62 21.95 -11.50
N LYS A 81 -2.05 20.80 -11.10
CA LYS A 81 -1.72 19.69 -11.99
C LYS A 81 -2.92 18.76 -12.24
N LYS A 82 -3.94 19.32 -12.88
CA LYS A 82 -5.23 18.63 -13.10
C LYS A 82 -5.17 17.56 -14.20
N ASP A 83 -4.21 17.63 -15.09
CA ASP A 83 -3.95 16.67 -16.15
C ASP A 83 -2.67 15.86 -15.90
N SER A 84 -2.33 15.68 -14.62
CA SER A 84 -1.20 14.83 -14.23
C SER A 84 -1.54 13.35 -14.44
N SER A 85 -0.53 12.54 -14.77
CA SER A 85 -0.67 11.09 -14.95
C SER A 85 -1.33 10.41 -13.74
N MET A 86 -0.99 10.83 -12.52
CA MET A 86 -1.62 10.39 -11.28
C MET A 86 -3.12 10.75 -11.25
N ARG A 87 -3.47 11.99 -11.62
CA ARG A 87 -4.86 12.44 -11.61
C ARG A 87 -5.68 11.72 -12.68
N VAL A 88 -5.17 11.61 -13.89
CA VAL A 88 -5.82 10.91 -14.99
C VAL A 88 -6.06 9.43 -14.66
N ALA A 89 -5.09 8.75 -14.01
CA ALA A 89 -5.26 7.36 -13.57
C ALA A 89 -6.43 7.20 -12.58
N VAL A 90 -6.59 8.11 -11.64
CA VAL A 90 -7.72 8.10 -10.69
C VAL A 90 -9.04 8.48 -11.37
N ASP A 91 -9.03 9.43 -12.31
CA ASP A 91 -10.22 9.81 -13.08
C ASP A 91 -10.74 8.65 -13.94
N LEU A 92 -9.86 7.77 -14.48
CA LEU A 92 -10.25 6.54 -15.17
C LEU A 92 -11.04 5.59 -14.27
N VAL A 93 -10.65 5.48 -13.00
CA VAL A 93 -11.39 4.68 -12.01
C VAL A 93 -12.76 5.29 -11.76
N LYS A 94 -12.84 6.61 -11.61
CA LYS A 94 -14.12 7.31 -11.43
C LYS A 94 -15.06 7.12 -12.63
N ALA A 95 -14.50 7.09 -13.83
CA ALA A 95 -15.26 6.90 -15.06
C ALA A 95 -15.71 5.45 -15.28
N GLY A 96 -15.22 4.50 -14.46
CA GLY A 96 -15.48 3.06 -14.64
C GLY A 96 -14.69 2.42 -15.79
N GLU A 97 -13.71 3.15 -16.36
CA GLU A 97 -12.81 2.63 -17.40
C GLU A 97 -11.70 1.75 -16.80
N ALA A 98 -11.43 1.88 -15.52
CA ALA A 98 -10.52 1.02 -14.75
C ALA A 98 -11.14 0.68 -13.39
N GLN A 99 -10.80 -0.49 -12.84
CA GLN A 99 -11.25 -0.92 -11.51
C GLN A 99 -10.27 -0.51 -10.41
N ALA A 100 -9.03 -0.19 -10.77
CA ALA A 100 -8.01 0.28 -9.83
C ALA A 100 -7.05 1.26 -10.51
N ALA A 101 -6.42 2.13 -9.69
CA ALA A 101 -5.30 2.97 -10.09
C ALA A 101 -4.09 2.63 -9.24
N VAL A 102 -2.91 2.55 -9.87
CA VAL A 102 -1.62 2.29 -9.21
C VAL A 102 -0.66 3.41 -9.53
N SER A 103 -0.01 3.94 -8.52
CA SER A 103 1.03 4.95 -8.66
C SER A 103 2.14 4.69 -7.65
N ALA A 104 3.39 4.79 -8.08
CA ALA A 104 4.57 4.80 -7.21
C ALA A 104 4.99 6.22 -6.81
N GLY A 105 4.15 7.22 -7.10
CA GLY A 105 4.43 8.64 -6.86
C GLY A 105 4.19 9.08 -5.42
N ASN A 106 4.06 10.40 -5.24
CA ASN A 106 3.84 11.02 -3.93
C ASN A 106 2.55 10.52 -3.28
N THR A 107 2.69 9.76 -2.19
CA THR A 107 1.58 9.10 -1.49
C THR A 107 0.53 10.10 -0.98
N GLY A 108 0.96 11.24 -0.43
CA GLY A 108 0.06 12.27 0.06
C GLY A 108 -0.76 12.91 -1.07
N ALA A 109 -0.14 13.12 -2.23
CA ALA A 109 -0.84 13.60 -3.43
C ALA A 109 -1.83 12.57 -3.95
N LEU A 110 -1.46 11.29 -4.03
CA LEU A 110 -2.35 10.20 -4.46
C LEU A 110 -3.59 10.10 -3.56
N MET A 111 -3.39 10.12 -2.24
CA MET A 111 -4.49 10.12 -1.26
C MET A 111 -5.42 11.31 -1.42
N ALA A 112 -4.86 12.50 -1.54
CA ALA A 112 -5.65 13.73 -1.67
C ALA A 112 -6.44 13.76 -3.00
N ILE A 113 -5.81 13.37 -4.10
CA ILE A 113 -6.44 13.26 -5.41
C ILE A 113 -7.56 12.20 -5.36
N SER A 114 -7.28 11.01 -4.82
CA SER A 114 -8.26 9.93 -4.73
C SER A 114 -9.48 10.33 -3.89
N ARG A 115 -9.27 10.95 -2.72
CA ARG A 115 -10.35 11.48 -1.89
C ARG A 115 -11.17 12.54 -2.62
N PHE A 116 -10.51 13.43 -3.35
CA PHE A 116 -11.20 14.50 -4.09
C PHE A 116 -12.03 13.96 -5.25
N VAL A 117 -11.49 13.03 -6.02
CA VAL A 117 -12.10 12.48 -7.24
C VAL A 117 -13.14 11.44 -6.95
N LEU A 118 -12.77 10.40 -6.18
CA LEU A 118 -13.62 9.22 -5.92
C LEU A 118 -14.61 9.48 -4.79
N LYS A 119 -14.26 10.38 -3.86
CA LYS A 119 -14.97 10.60 -2.60
C LYS A 119 -14.82 9.40 -1.65
N THR A 120 -15.39 9.51 -0.47
CA THR A 120 -15.55 8.41 0.49
C THR A 120 -16.95 7.82 0.38
N LEU A 121 -17.10 6.56 0.78
CA LEU A 121 -18.41 5.93 0.91
C LEU A 121 -19.21 6.59 2.04
N PRO A 122 -20.56 6.58 1.98
CA PRO A 122 -21.37 7.05 3.09
C PRO A 122 -21.00 6.35 4.41
N GLY A 123 -20.80 7.13 5.47
CA GLY A 123 -20.38 6.61 6.77
C GLY A 123 -18.86 6.49 6.96
N ILE A 124 -18.06 6.79 5.94
CA ILE A 124 -16.59 6.85 6.03
C ILE A 124 -16.14 8.31 5.91
N ASP A 125 -15.56 8.84 6.96
CA ASP A 125 -15.13 10.24 7.02
C ASP A 125 -13.79 10.46 6.31
N ARG A 126 -12.88 9.48 6.42
CA ARG A 126 -11.52 9.57 5.87
C ARG A 126 -11.06 8.25 5.27
N PRO A 127 -10.37 8.28 4.12
CA PRO A 127 -9.65 7.11 3.62
C PRO A 127 -8.45 6.81 4.52
N ALA A 128 -8.00 5.56 4.54
CA ALA A 128 -6.80 5.12 5.25
C ALA A 128 -5.82 4.39 4.32
N ILE A 129 -4.55 4.35 4.69
CA ILE A 129 -3.53 3.55 4.01
C ILE A 129 -3.44 2.20 4.71
N ALA A 130 -3.81 1.15 3.99
CA ALA A 130 -3.63 -0.23 4.45
C ALA A 130 -2.26 -0.75 3.99
N GLY A 131 -1.55 -1.42 4.87
CA GLY A 131 -0.33 -2.16 4.54
C GLY A 131 -0.38 -3.58 5.06
N ILE A 132 0.34 -4.45 4.37
CA ILE A 132 0.45 -5.86 4.73
C ILE A 132 1.86 -6.06 5.29
N LEU A 133 1.95 -6.46 6.54
CA LEU A 133 3.22 -6.77 7.21
C LEU A 133 3.40 -8.29 7.35
N PRO A 134 4.59 -8.82 7.04
CA PRO A 134 4.90 -10.22 7.25
C PRO A 134 4.98 -10.53 8.74
N THR A 135 4.50 -11.70 9.12
CA THR A 135 4.51 -12.18 10.50
C THR A 135 5.10 -13.59 10.59
N MET A 136 5.31 -14.06 11.80
CA MET A 136 5.71 -15.46 12.02
C MET A 136 4.63 -16.47 11.61
N ARG A 137 3.41 -16.05 11.32
CA ARG A 137 2.24 -16.91 10.99
C ARG A 137 1.50 -16.50 9.71
N GLY A 138 2.16 -15.81 8.79
CA GLY A 138 1.55 -15.28 7.57
C GLY A 138 1.63 -13.77 7.50
N TYR A 139 0.51 -13.07 7.45
CA TYR A 139 0.45 -11.62 7.29
C TYR A 139 -0.51 -10.99 8.30
N THR A 140 -0.23 -9.73 8.66
CA THR A 140 -1.14 -8.86 9.40
C THR A 140 -1.38 -7.59 8.59
N TYR A 141 -2.64 -7.20 8.46
CA TYR A 141 -3.04 -5.94 7.81
C TYR A 141 -3.03 -4.82 8.83
N VAL A 142 -2.35 -3.72 8.53
CA VAL A 142 -2.27 -2.56 9.43
C VAL A 142 -2.89 -1.34 8.76
N LEU A 143 -3.79 -0.67 9.46
CA LEU A 143 -4.43 0.58 9.10
C LEU A 143 -4.43 1.52 10.32
N ASP A 144 -4.05 2.78 10.18
CA ASP A 144 -3.62 3.59 9.06
C ASP A 144 -2.08 3.73 9.06
N LEU A 145 -1.46 3.70 7.88
CA LEU A 145 0.01 3.80 7.76
C LEU A 145 0.49 5.20 7.31
N GLY A 146 -0.27 6.26 7.62
CA GLY A 146 0.20 7.62 7.44
C GLY A 146 -0.72 8.59 6.69
N ALA A 147 -1.97 8.20 6.41
CA ALA A 147 -2.93 9.10 5.78
C ALA A 147 -3.52 10.13 6.75
N ASN A 148 -3.72 9.75 8.03
CA ASN A 148 -4.42 10.54 9.02
C ASN A 148 -3.62 10.61 10.32
N VAL A 149 -2.91 11.72 10.53
CA VAL A 149 -2.07 11.93 11.72
C VAL A 149 -2.91 12.15 12.98
N ASP A 150 -3.97 12.96 12.85
CA ASP A 150 -4.90 13.26 13.94
C ASP A 150 -6.20 12.49 13.73
N CYS A 151 -6.45 11.49 14.58
CA CYS A 151 -7.65 10.68 14.54
C CYS A 151 -8.53 10.89 15.76
N GLU A 152 -9.84 10.79 15.55
CA GLU A 152 -10.84 10.64 16.57
C GLU A 152 -11.17 9.15 16.77
N PRO A 153 -11.76 8.73 17.92
CA PRO A 153 -12.12 7.33 18.17
C PRO A 153 -12.95 6.70 17.04
N GLN A 154 -13.87 7.48 16.47
CA GLN A 154 -14.74 7.05 15.38
C GLN A 154 -13.95 6.75 14.10
N HIS A 155 -12.87 7.49 13.82
CA HIS A 155 -12.02 7.21 12.67
C HIS A 155 -11.33 5.85 12.81
N LEU A 156 -10.82 5.51 14.00
CA LEU A 156 -10.20 4.21 14.26
C LEU A 156 -11.19 3.07 14.07
N LEU A 157 -12.44 3.22 14.54
CA LEU A 157 -13.49 2.24 14.29
C LEU A 157 -13.77 2.07 12.78
N GLN A 158 -13.88 3.18 12.04
CA GLN A 158 -14.07 3.13 10.58
C GLN A 158 -12.91 2.43 9.87
N PHE A 159 -11.67 2.64 10.31
CA PHE A 159 -10.51 1.92 9.78
C PHE A 159 -10.63 0.40 10.04
N GLY A 160 -11.08 0.02 11.23
CA GLY A 160 -11.34 -1.38 11.55
C GLY A 160 -12.41 -2.02 10.65
N ILE A 161 -13.51 -1.31 10.39
CA ILE A 161 -14.58 -1.78 9.49
C ILE A 161 -14.06 -1.91 8.05
N MET A 162 -13.32 -0.91 7.55
CA MET A 162 -12.73 -0.98 6.22
C MET A 162 -11.74 -2.16 6.08
N ALA A 163 -10.92 -2.38 7.10
CA ALA A 163 -9.96 -3.48 7.13
C ALA A 163 -10.63 -4.84 7.19
N ASP A 164 -11.68 -4.99 8.02
CA ASP A 164 -12.46 -6.23 8.12
C ASP A 164 -13.04 -6.63 6.75
N LEU A 165 -13.67 -5.68 6.05
CA LEU A 165 -14.21 -5.91 4.71
C LEU A 165 -13.12 -6.25 3.69
N LEU A 166 -11.99 -5.54 3.74
CA LEU A 166 -10.85 -5.78 2.84
C LEU A 166 -10.28 -7.18 3.05
N VAL A 167 -9.96 -7.55 4.29
CA VAL A 167 -9.36 -8.85 4.63
C VAL A 167 -10.34 -9.98 4.36
N SER A 168 -11.63 -9.79 4.66
CA SER A 168 -12.66 -10.77 4.32
C SER A 168 -12.74 -11.03 2.82
N ALA A 169 -12.64 -9.98 2.00
CA ALA A 169 -12.71 -10.12 0.55
C ALA A 169 -11.44 -10.74 -0.06
N VAL A 170 -10.25 -10.31 0.41
CA VAL A 170 -8.96 -10.71 -0.18
C VAL A 170 -8.50 -12.10 0.32
N GLU A 171 -8.64 -12.35 1.64
CA GLU A 171 -8.18 -13.58 2.27
C GLU A 171 -9.30 -14.64 2.40
N HIS A 172 -10.51 -14.31 1.92
CA HIS A 172 -11.70 -15.19 2.04
C HIS A 172 -11.97 -15.63 3.48
N LYS A 173 -11.77 -14.72 4.44
CA LYS A 173 -11.92 -14.97 5.87
C LYS A 173 -13.21 -14.32 6.37
N GLU A 174 -14.17 -15.13 6.83
CA GLU A 174 -15.51 -14.65 7.20
C GLU A 174 -15.50 -13.63 8.37
N ARG A 175 -14.61 -13.81 9.33
CA ARG A 175 -14.53 -12.97 10.54
C ARG A 175 -13.06 -12.77 10.95
N PRO A 176 -12.31 -11.90 10.26
CA PRO A 176 -10.93 -11.61 10.64
C PRO A 176 -10.86 -10.99 12.03
N THR A 177 -9.83 -11.32 12.80
CA THR A 177 -9.59 -10.76 14.12
C THR A 177 -9.04 -9.35 14.00
N VAL A 178 -9.59 -8.41 14.80
CA VAL A 178 -9.19 -7.00 14.81
C VAL A 178 -8.57 -6.64 16.15
N GLY A 179 -7.32 -6.21 16.16
CA GLY A 179 -6.63 -5.63 17.31
C GLY A 179 -6.53 -4.12 17.20
N LEU A 180 -6.59 -3.44 18.36
CA LEU A 180 -6.32 -2.00 18.45
C LEU A 180 -4.91 -1.80 19.00
N LEU A 181 -4.04 -1.14 18.24
CA LEU A 181 -2.64 -0.92 18.66
C LEU A 181 -2.58 -0.02 19.88
N ASN A 182 -1.88 -0.49 20.90
CA ASN A 182 -1.74 0.19 22.18
C ASN A 182 -0.34 -0.05 22.78
N ILE A 183 -0.06 0.56 23.93
CA ILE A 183 1.16 0.41 24.70
C ILE A 183 1.09 -0.70 25.77
N GLY A 184 0.02 -1.47 25.80
CA GLY A 184 -0.26 -2.57 26.70
C GLY A 184 -1.63 -3.18 26.40
N GLU A 185 -1.85 -4.42 26.80
CA GLU A 185 -3.10 -5.18 26.53
C GLU A 185 -4.29 -4.71 27.39
N GLU A 186 -4.01 -4.08 28.54
CA GLU A 186 -5.04 -3.72 29.51
C GLU A 186 -5.90 -2.53 29.01
N ASP A 187 -7.20 -2.55 29.26
CA ASP A 187 -8.17 -1.51 28.86
C ASP A 187 -7.81 -0.11 29.39
N ILE A 188 -7.09 -0.03 30.52
CA ILE A 188 -6.70 1.24 31.13
C ILE A 188 -5.50 1.92 30.43
N LYS A 189 -4.80 1.20 29.57
CA LYS A 189 -3.60 1.71 28.87
C LYS A 189 -3.98 2.56 27.66
N GLY A 190 -2.99 3.34 27.20
CA GLY A 190 -3.11 4.19 26.03
C GLY A 190 -3.67 5.58 26.32
N ASN A 191 -3.73 6.37 25.25
CA ASN A 191 -4.33 7.70 25.31
C ASN A 191 -5.87 7.63 25.27
N GLU A 192 -6.51 8.77 25.48
CA GLU A 192 -7.96 8.85 25.56
C GLU A 192 -8.66 8.42 24.25
N VAL A 193 -8.06 8.74 23.08
CA VAL A 193 -8.61 8.34 21.77
C VAL A 193 -8.64 6.82 21.63
N VAL A 194 -7.54 6.14 22.00
CA VAL A 194 -7.44 4.68 21.93
C VAL A 194 -8.43 4.00 22.89
N LYS A 195 -8.57 4.50 24.13
CA LYS A 195 -9.53 3.96 25.10
C LYS A 195 -10.97 4.07 24.62
N GLN A 196 -11.35 5.25 24.13
CA GLN A 196 -12.70 5.46 23.58
C GLN A 196 -12.94 4.62 22.31
N ALA A 197 -11.94 4.49 21.46
CA ALA A 197 -12.03 3.60 20.31
C ALA A 197 -12.24 2.14 20.73
N GLY A 198 -11.53 1.66 21.76
CA GLY A 198 -11.71 0.32 22.33
C GLY A 198 -13.17 0.04 22.73
N GLU A 199 -13.83 1.00 23.38
CA GLU A 199 -15.25 0.87 23.74
C GLU A 199 -16.15 0.82 22.48
N LEU A 200 -15.85 1.62 21.47
CA LEU A 200 -16.58 1.56 20.19
C LEU A 200 -16.39 0.21 19.48
N PHE A 201 -15.17 -0.34 19.49
CA PHE A 201 -14.90 -1.65 18.92
C PHE A 201 -15.67 -2.77 19.61
N LYS A 202 -15.75 -2.76 20.95
CA LYS A 202 -16.53 -3.74 21.73
C LYS A 202 -18.01 -3.73 21.34
N GLY A 203 -18.56 -2.57 20.97
CA GLY A 203 -19.96 -2.41 20.55
C GLY A 203 -20.23 -2.60 19.05
N SER A 204 -19.20 -2.82 18.22
CA SER A 204 -19.32 -2.71 16.76
C SER A 204 -19.79 -3.98 16.04
N GLY A 205 -19.74 -5.14 16.68
CA GLY A 205 -20.00 -6.45 16.04
C GLY A 205 -18.79 -7.04 15.28
N LEU A 206 -17.67 -6.29 15.14
CA LEU A 206 -16.41 -6.82 14.64
C LEU A 206 -15.87 -7.93 15.55
N ASN A 207 -15.03 -8.81 15.03
CA ASN A 207 -14.32 -9.81 15.82
C ASN A 207 -13.15 -9.14 16.56
N PHE A 208 -13.48 -8.25 17.48
CA PHE A 208 -12.52 -7.46 18.24
C PHE A 208 -11.77 -8.33 19.24
N TYR A 209 -10.46 -8.43 19.08
CA TYR A 209 -9.56 -9.19 19.95
C TYR A 209 -9.28 -8.43 21.26
N GLY A 210 -9.14 -7.10 21.16
CA GLY A 210 -8.71 -6.23 22.25
C GLY A 210 -7.52 -5.37 21.83
N ASN A 211 -6.83 -4.83 22.85
CA ASN A 211 -5.58 -4.11 22.63
C ASN A 211 -4.46 -5.08 22.27
N VAL A 212 -3.57 -4.65 21.36
CA VAL A 212 -2.37 -5.38 20.95
C VAL A 212 -1.17 -4.45 21.01
N GLU A 213 0.01 -5.00 21.30
CA GLU A 213 1.27 -4.27 21.30
C GLU A 213 1.98 -4.37 19.94
N GLY A 214 2.99 -3.50 19.72
CA GLY A 214 3.79 -3.53 18.49
C GLY A 214 4.47 -4.88 18.22
N THR A 215 4.79 -5.65 19.26
CA THR A 215 5.35 -7.01 19.13
C THR A 215 4.34 -8.01 18.58
N ASP A 216 3.07 -7.82 18.84
CA ASP A 216 2.00 -8.74 18.44
C ASP A 216 1.73 -8.68 16.94
N ILE A 217 2.02 -7.56 16.31
CA ILE A 217 1.97 -7.40 14.85
C ILE A 217 2.81 -8.49 14.19
N TYR A 218 4.09 -8.62 14.60
CA TYR A 218 5.02 -9.59 13.99
C TYR A 218 4.82 -11.03 14.48
N LYS A 219 4.16 -11.22 15.64
CA LYS A 219 3.72 -12.55 16.07
C LYS A 219 2.54 -13.06 15.24
N GLY A 220 1.79 -12.18 14.60
CA GLY A 220 0.55 -12.50 13.92
C GLY A 220 -0.56 -12.86 14.92
N THR A 221 -0.67 -12.08 16.00
CA THR A 221 -1.68 -12.28 17.05
C THR A 221 -3.08 -12.01 16.52
N THR A 222 -3.22 -11.01 15.64
CA THR A 222 -4.47 -10.66 14.96
C THR A 222 -4.27 -10.52 13.46
N ASP A 223 -5.34 -10.69 12.68
CA ASP A 223 -5.32 -10.52 11.22
C ASP A 223 -5.22 -9.05 10.82
N ILE A 224 -5.80 -8.19 11.64
CA ILE A 224 -5.88 -6.75 11.43
C ILE A 224 -5.38 -6.04 12.69
N VAL A 225 -4.59 -5.00 12.50
CA VAL A 225 -4.19 -4.07 13.56
C VAL A 225 -4.55 -2.66 13.14
N VAL A 226 -5.30 -1.95 13.98
CA VAL A 226 -5.75 -0.57 13.74
C VAL A 226 -4.95 0.39 14.59
N CYS A 227 -4.50 1.48 13.99
CA CYS A 227 -3.86 2.62 14.67
C CYS A 227 -4.14 3.93 13.91
N ASP A 228 -3.77 5.07 14.50
CA ASP A 228 -3.71 6.32 13.77
C ASP A 228 -2.50 6.35 12.80
N GLY A 229 -2.57 7.26 11.82
CA GLY A 229 -1.54 7.32 10.79
C GLY A 229 -0.18 7.81 11.28
N PHE A 230 -0.10 8.55 12.39
CA PHE A 230 1.19 8.93 12.96
C PHE A 230 1.91 7.71 13.51
N VAL A 231 1.24 6.95 14.35
CA VAL A 231 1.78 5.72 14.95
C VAL A 231 2.08 4.69 13.85
N GLY A 232 1.17 4.51 12.90
CA GLY A 232 1.36 3.58 11.79
C GLY A 232 2.52 3.94 10.87
N ASN A 233 2.71 5.21 10.57
CA ASN A 233 3.87 5.66 9.77
C ASN A 233 5.20 5.47 10.51
N VAL A 234 5.24 5.77 11.81
CA VAL A 234 6.44 5.51 12.65
C VAL A 234 6.74 4.02 12.69
N LEU A 235 5.73 3.18 12.92
CA LEU A 235 5.86 1.72 12.87
C LEU A 235 6.46 1.25 11.54
N LEU A 236 5.88 1.68 10.41
CA LEU A 236 6.33 1.30 9.08
C LEU A 236 7.80 1.71 8.85
N LYS A 237 8.13 2.98 9.09
CA LYS A 237 9.49 3.51 8.88
C LYS A 237 10.53 2.89 9.80
N THR A 238 10.15 2.58 11.04
CA THR A 238 11.04 1.87 11.98
C THR A 238 11.29 0.44 11.50
N SER A 239 10.27 -0.24 11.03
CA SER A 239 10.37 -1.61 10.50
C SER A 239 11.21 -1.67 9.23
N GLU A 240 10.98 -0.75 8.28
CA GLU A 240 11.79 -0.60 7.07
C GLU A 240 13.26 -0.34 7.42
N GLY A 241 13.51 0.58 8.35
CA GLY A 241 14.87 0.91 8.81
C GLY A 241 15.59 -0.26 9.45
N LEU A 242 14.89 -1.01 10.32
CA LEU A 242 15.43 -2.22 10.95
C LEU A 242 15.76 -3.30 9.91
N ALA A 243 14.85 -3.57 9.00
CA ALA A 243 15.06 -4.55 7.92
C ALA A 243 16.26 -4.17 7.04
N HIS A 244 16.37 -2.90 6.67
CA HIS A 244 17.51 -2.38 5.89
C HIS A 244 18.83 -2.51 6.64
N MET A 245 18.85 -2.18 7.92
CA MET A 245 20.04 -2.30 8.78
C MET A 245 20.50 -3.76 8.86
N VAL A 246 19.60 -4.70 9.12
CA VAL A 246 19.90 -6.14 9.19
C VAL A 246 20.44 -6.64 7.84
N ALA A 247 19.79 -6.28 6.74
CA ALA A 247 20.22 -6.66 5.38
C ALA A 247 21.62 -6.11 5.05
N THR A 248 21.91 -4.86 5.49
CA THR A 248 23.22 -4.23 5.30
C THR A 248 24.30 -4.97 6.08
N PHE A 249 24.08 -5.24 7.36
CA PHE A 249 25.06 -5.98 8.18
C PHE A 249 25.33 -7.38 7.65
N LEU A 250 24.30 -8.09 7.21
CA LEU A 250 24.47 -9.41 6.59
C LEU A 250 25.31 -9.31 5.30
N ARG A 251 25.03 -8.32 4.45
CA ARG A 251 25.80 -8.10 3.21
C ARG A 251 27.26 -7.78 3.48
N GLU A 252 27.51 -6.89 4.43
CA GLU A 252 28.86 -6.52 4.84
C GLU A 252 29.65 -7.73 5.37
N GLU A 253 29.05 -8.51 6.29
CA GLU A 253 29.70 -9.68 6.86
C GLU A 253 30.00 -10.77 5.81
N PHE A 254 29.07 -11.06 4.91
CA PHE A 254 29.29 -12.01 3.83
C PHE A 254 30.32 -11.52 2.79
N SER A 255 30.47 -10.19 2.64
CA SER A 255 31.39 -9.60 1.68
C SER A 255 32.83 -9.46 2.20
N ARG A 256 33.07 -9.67 3.50
CA ARG A 256 34.31 -9.30 4.23
C ARG A 256 35.57 -10.04 3.77
N ASN A 257 35.44 -11.27 3.30
CA ASN A 257 36.57 -12.04 2.77
C ASN A 257 36.09 -13.16 1.81
N PRO A 258 37.04 -13.75 1.00
CA PRO A 258 36.65 -14.79 0.03
C PRO A 258 35.94 -16.00 0.62
N PHE A 259 36.36 -16.46 1.80
CA PHE A 259 35.72 -17.62 2.46
C PHE A 259 34.27 -17.34 2.83
N ARG A 260 33.95 -16.13 3.34
CA ARG A 260 32.58 -15.74 3.66
C ARG A 260 31.73 -15.55 2.42
N LYS A 261 32.29 -15.12 1.29
CA LYS A 261 31.59 -15.07 0.00
C LYS A 261 31.19 -16.47 -0.47
N ILE A 262 32.06 -17.47 -0.32
CA ILE A 262 31.74 -18.86 -0.61
C ILE A 262 30.64 -19.36 0.34
N ALA A 263 30.75 -19.07 1.64
CA ALA A 263 29.69 -19.41 2.60
C ALA A 263 28.34 -18.76 2.25
N ALA A 264 28.34 -17.50 1.77
CA ALA A 264 27.13 -16.84 1.27
C ALA A 264 26.50 -17.57 0.09
N LEU A 265 27.31 -18.04 -0.86
CA LEU A 265 26.83 -18.81 -2.02
C LEU A 265 26.17 -20.14 -1.57
N LEU A 266 26.75 -20.81 -0.60
CA LEU A 266 26.16 -22.04 -0.02
C LEU A 266 24.87 -21.74 0.78
N ALA A 267 24.76 -20.58 1.42
CA ALA A 267 23.60 -20.14 2.17
C ALA A 267 22.47 -19.54 1.28
N LEU A 268 22.72 -19.23 0.01
CA LEU A 268 21.74 -18.62 -0.90
C LEU A 268 20.35 -19.30 -0.91
N PRO A 269 20.25 -20.64 -0.93
CA PRO A 269 18.94 -21.30 -0.92
C PRO A 269 18.14 -20.96 0.35
N ALA A 270 18.80 -20.95 1.52
CA ALA A 270 18.18 -20.58 2.80
C ALA A 270 17.81 -19.09 2.85
N LEU A 271 18.70 -18.20 2.39
CA LEU A 271 18.45 -16.77 2.31
C LEU A 271 17.32 -16.44 1.34
N ASN A 272 17.20 -17.15 0.22
CA ASN A 272 16.09 -16.99 -0.71
C ASN A 272 14.76 -17.52 -0.13
N GLY A 273 14.81 -18.54 0.71
CA GLY A 273 13.64 -19.01 1.48
C GLY A 273 13.15 -17.97 2.49
N PHE A 274 14.06 -17.18 3.06
CA PHE A 274 13.72 -16.10 3.99
C PHE A 274 13.11 -14.86 3.31
N LYS A 275 13.29 -14.69 2.01
CA LYS A 275 12.69 -13.58 1.23
C LYS A 275 11.25 -13.85 0.77
N LYS A 276 10.76 -15.06 0.97
CA LYS A 276 9.37 -15.43 0.66
C LYS A 276 8.44 -15.06 1.80
#